data_6ac8a2c26daaecd2110bb26223fc618a
#
_entry.id   6ac8a2c26daaecd2110bb26223fc618a
#
_cell.length_a   1.000
_cell.length_b   1.000
_cell.length_c   1.000
_cell.angle_alpha   90.00
_cell.angle_beta   90.00
_cell.angle_gamma   90.00
#
_symmetry.space_group_name_H-M   'P 1'
#
loop_
_entity.id
_entity.type
_entity.pdbx_description
1 polymer ?
#
loop_
_entity_poly.entity_id
_entity_poly.type
_entity_poly.pdbx_seq_one_letter_code
_entity_poly.pdbx_strand_id
1 'polypeptide(L)'
;IHQVRFLPQMADIQGSWILAPDLGSDKVRVIKYIAPSEGGPVLTHSGDIPFPAGSGPRHIEFDSERGMMYCLSELSGELFVFRIKSADGVPMFELAQTVLADEFHSGGSADIHLHPSGRYLYTSHRLKNDGLAVSRVCDDGTIRKCGYVHTKDHPRSFLITPDGRHILVASKNDLSIEVFFIDGDGMPVPTGRIASLSPDAPTAIAICK
;
A
#
# COMPACT_ATOMS: atom_id res chain seq x y z
N ILE A 1 -14.34 4.72 1.17
CA ILE A 1 -13.42 3.60 1.46
C ILE A 1 -12.81 3.15 0.15
N HIS A 2 -11.47 3.04 0.09
CA HIS A 2 -10.76 2.63 -1.11
C HIS A 2 -10.14 1.23 -1.02
N GLN A 3 -9.75 0.81 0.17
CA GLN A 3 -9.22 -0.52 0.46
C GLN A 3 -9.75 -1.00 1.81
N VAL A 4 -9.73 -2.31 2.04
CA VAL A 4 -10.03 -2.94 3.33
C VAL A 4 -8.99 -4.03 3.58
N ARG A 5 -8.29 -3.94 4.71
CA ARG A 5 -7.24 -4.90 5.09
C ARG A 5 -7.42 -5.35 6.55
N PHE A 6 -7.26 -6.65 6.78
CA PHE A 6 -7.09 -7.13 8.15
C PHE A 6 -5.71 -6.70 8.68
N LEU A 7 -5.71 -6.23 9.94
CA LEU A 7 -4.47 -6.05 10.68
C LEU A 7 -3.83 -7.43 10.89
N PRO A 8 -2.54 -7.61 10.58
CA PRO A 8 -1.84 -8.85 10.92
C PRO A 8 -1.92 -9.19 12.40
N GLN A 9 -1.92 -10.46 12.74
CA GLN A 9 -1.88 -10.92 14.12
C GLN A 9 -0.59 -10.43 14.80
N MET A 10 -0.73 -9.79 15.95
CA MET A 10 0.37 -9.28 16.77
C MET A 10 0.17 -9.76 18.20
N ALA A 11 1.26 -10.11 18.89
CA ALA A 11 1.21 -10.79 20.19
C ALA A 11 0.39 -10.02 21.25
N ASP A 12 0.49 -8.69 21.24
CA ASP A 12 -0.12 -7.83 22.26
C ASP A 12 -1.48 -7.24 21.83
N ILE A 13 -1.98 -7.58 20.63
CA ILE A 13 -3.28 -7.11 20.10
C ILE A 13 -4.29 -8.24 20.14
N GLN A 14 -5.41 -8.01 20.83
CA GLN A 14 -6.46 -9.01 21.01
C GLN A 14 -7.56 -8.89 19.96
N GLY A 15 -7.98 -10.05 19.44
CA GLY A 15 -9.06 -10.13 18.45
C GLY A 15 -8.60 -9.77 17.03
N SER A 16 -9.57 -9.61 16.15
CA SER A 16 -9.33 -9.29 14.75
C SER A 16 -9.74 -7.87 14.43
N TRP A 17 -8.90 -7.16 13.70
CA TRP A 17 -9.10 -5.75 13.37
C TRP A 17 -9.01 -5.53 11.88
N ILE A 18 -9.81 -4.61 11.38
CA ILE A 18 -9.84 -4.19 9.98
C ILE A 18 -9.49 -2.70 9.92
N LEU A 19 -8.63 -2.34 8.98
CA LEU A 19 -8.34 -0.96 8.63
C LEU A 19 -8.87 -0.68 7.23
N ALA A 20 -9.57 0.46 7.12
CA ALA A 20 -10.22 0.86 5.88
C ALA A 20 -9.90 2.34 5.57
N PRO A 21 -8.92 2.61 4.67
CA PRO A 21 -8.64 3.96 4.20
C PRO A 21 -9.88 4.58 3.56
N ASP A 22 -10.26 5.75 4.08
CA ASP A 22 -11.41 6.55 3.65
C ASP A 22 -10.89 7.85 3.02
N LEU A 23 -10.61 7.78 1.73
CA LEU A 23 -10.00 8.85 0.94
C LEU A 23 -10.77 10.16 1.05
N GLY A 24 -12.10 10.10 0.93
CA GLY A 24 -12.95 11.29 0.95
C GLY A 24 -13.12 11.93 2.33
N SER A 25 -12.71 11.24 3.40
CA SER A 25 -12.83 11.73 4.78
C SER A 25 -11.47 11.99 5.43
N ASP A 26 -10.38 11.86 4.72
CA ASP A 26 -9.00 12.03 5.21
C ASP A 26 -8.73 11.24 6.52
N LYS A 27 -9.03 9.94 6.51
CA LYS A 27 -8.80 9.07 7.66
C LYS A 27 -8.71 7.60 7.28
N VAL A 28 -8.13 6.81 8.16
CA VAL A 28 -8.25 5.35 8.11
C VAL A 28 -9.18 4.91 9.24
N ARG A 29 -10.26 4.20 8.88
CA ARG A 29 -11.22 3.65 9.84
C ARG A 29 -10.62 2.42 10.52
N VAL A 30 -10.71 2.37 11.85
CA VAL A 30 -10.34 1.20 12.66
C VAL A 30 -11.60 0.50 13.09
N ILE A 31 -11.75 -0.76 12.68
CA ILE A 31 -12.97 -1.53 12.85
C ILE A 31 -12.60 -2.85 13.56
N LYS A 32 -13.28 -3.15 14.65
CA LYS A 32 -13.18 -4.46 15.30
C LYS A 32 -14.04 -5.46 14.53
N TYR A 33 -13.43 -6.57 14.14
CA TYR A 33 -14.12 -7.70 13.54
C TYR A 33 -14.41 -8.75 14.59
N ILE A 34 -15.66 -9.17 14.67
CA ILE A 34 -16.12 -10.26 15.55
C ILE A 34 -16.66 -11.35 14.62
N ALA A 35 -16.02 -12.52 14.65
CA ALA A 35 -16.48 -13.66 13.86
C ALA A 35 -17.93 -14.02 14.28
N PRO A 36 -18.84 -14.29 13.34
CA PRO A 36 -20.22 -14.59 13.67
C PRO A 36 -20.30 -15.87 14.48
N SER A 37 -20.78 -15.73 15.72
CA SER A 37 -21.40 -16.82 16.48
C SER A 37 -22.88 -16.52 16.46
N GLU A 38 -23.69 -17.36 15.82
CA GLU A 38 -25.16 -17.30 15.76
C GLU A 38 -25.78 -15.89 15.89
N GLY A 39 -25.73 -15.08 14.81
CA GLY A 39 -26.56 -13.88 14.66
C GLY A 39 -26.06 -12.56 15.27
N GLY A 40 -24.81 -12.45 15.70
CA GLY A 40 -24.25 -11.20 16.24
C GLY A 40 -23.72 -10.22 15.19
N PRO A 41 -23.52 -8.93 15.56
CA PRO A 41 -22.91 -7.94 14.68
C PRO A 41 -21.46 -8.31 14.38
N VAL A 42 -21.08 -8.26 13.11
CA VAL A 42 -19.78 -8.73 12.63
C VAL A 42 -18.71 -7.62 12.68
N LEU A 43 -19.13 -6.35 12.60
CA LEU A 43 -18.24 -5.19 12.51
C LEU A 43 -18.66 -4.10 13.50
N THR A 44 -17.67 -3.58 14.26
CA THR A 44 -17.90 -2.44 15.17
C THR A 44 -16.84 -1.37 14.90
N HIS A 45 -17.25 -0.15 14.55
CA HIS A 45 -16.34 0.99 14.43
C HIS A 45 -15.73 1.29 15.81
N SER A 46 -14.40 1.34 15.87
CA SER A 46 -13.64 1.50 17.12
C SER A 46 -12.90 2.84 17.21
N GLY A 47 -12.66 3.48 16.07
CA GLY A 47 -11.98 4.77 16.02
C GLY A 47 -11.46 5.09 14.61
N ASP A 48 -10.79 6.22 14.50
CA ASP A 48 -10.22 6.71 13.25
C ASP A 48 -8.76 7.13 13.46
N ILE A 49 -7.92 6.87 12.47
CA ILE A 49 -6.59 7.47 12.36
C ILE A 49 -6.73 8.70 11.47
N PRO A 50 -6.58 9.92 12.00
CA PRO A 50 -6.73 11.14 11.21
C PRO A 50 -5.51 11.40 10.32
N PHE A 51 -5.76 12.01 9.15
CA PHE A 51 -4.76 12.47 8.21
C PHE A 51 -4.94 13.97 7.95
N PRO A 52 -3.92 14.68 7.45
CA PRO A 52 -4.06 16.07 7.03
C PRO A 52 -5.18 16.24 6.01
N ALA A 53 -5.91 17.34 6.08
CA ALA A 53 -7.01 17.65 5.16
C ALA A 53 -6.53 17.67 3.71
N GLY A 54 -7.25 16.97 2.83
CA GLY A 54 -6.94 16.85 1.41
C GLY A 54 -5.83 15.85 1.09
N SER A 55 -5.35 15.04 2.05
CA SER A 55 -4.32 14.03 1.79
C SER A 55 -4.86 12.81 1.04
N GLY A 56 -6.08 12.38 1.34
CA GLY A 56 -6.74 11.26 0.68
C GLY A 56 -6.06 9.92 0.88
N PRO A 57 -6.04 9.34 2.09
CA PRO A 57 -5.47 8.01 2.33
C PRO A 57 -6.19 6.95 1.49
N ARG A 58 -5.39 6.14 0.77
CA ARG A 58 -5.90 5.26 -0.29
C ARG A 58 -5.64 3.79 -0.03
N HIS A 59 -4.38 3.39 0.04
CA HIS A 59 -3.95 2.02 0.27
C HIS A 59 -2.98 1.93 1.44
N ILE A 60 -3.04 0.81 2.15
CA ILE A 60 -2.17 0.50 3.28
C ILE A 60 -1.42 -0.82 3.06
N GLU A 61 -0.21 -0.89 3.61
CA GLU A 61 0.59 -2.10 3.66
C GLU A 61 1.15 -2.28 5.07
N PHE A 62 1.40 -3.53 5.48
CA PHE A 62 1.90 -3.86 6.81
C PHE A 62 3.27 -4.53 6.75
N ASP A 63 4.15 -4.12 7.66
CA ASP A 63 5.33 -4.86 8.05
C ASP A 63 5.08 -5.42 9.46
N SER A 64 4.63 -6.67 9.53
CA SER A 64 4.30 -7.32 10.78
C SER A 64 5.54 -7.65 11.62
N GLU A 65 6.70 -7.83 10.99
CA GLU A 65 7.97 -8.11 11.69
C GLU A 65 8.44 -6.90 12.49
N ARG A 66 8.27 -5.67 11.93
CA ARG A 66 8.66 -4.43 12.60
C ARG A 66 7.49 -3.72 13.29
N GLY A 67 6.28 -4.25 13.19
CA GLY A 67 5.07 -3.63 13.75
C GLY A 67 4.74 -2.29 13.10
N MET A 68 4.81 -2.21 11.77
CA MET A 68 4.59 -0.97 11.02
C MET A 68 3.39 -1.06 10.08
N MET A 69 2.75 0.08 9.89
CA MET A 69 1.77 0.31 8.82
C MET A 69 2.25 1.46 7.94
N TYR A 70 2.24 1.24 6.65
CA TYR A 70 2.51 2.24 5.61
C TYR A 70 1.20 2.60 4.93
N CYS A 71 0.86 3.89 4.88
CA CYS A 71 -0.36 4.37 4.23
C CYS A 71 -0.01 5.36 3.13
N LEU A 72 -0.35 5.01 1.89
CA LEU A 72 -0.18 5.87 0.73
C LEU A 72 -1.42 6.75 0.55
N SER A 73 -1.21 8.06 0.48
CA SER A 73 -2.25 9.05 0.20
C SER A 73 -2.28 9.42 -1.28
N GLU A 74 -3.46 9.29 -1.90
CA GLU A 74 -3.63 9.51 -3.34
C GLU A 74 -3.42 10.98 -3.72
N LEU A 75 -4.03 11.91 -2.97
CA LEU A 75 -4.13 13.30 -3.35
C LEU A 75 -2.86 14.09 -3.00
N SER A 76 -2.31 13.89 -1.80
CA SER A 76 -1.09 14.58 -1.38
C SER A 76 0.19 13.95 -1.95
N GLY A 77 0.14 12.67 -2.34
CA GLY A 77 1.32 11.93 -2.78
C GLY A 77 2.28 11.53 -1.67
N GLU A 78 1.83 11.68 -0.42
CA GLU A 78 2.62 11.35 0.77
C GLU A 78 2.42 9.90 1.19
N LEU A 79 3.46 9.36 1.80
CA LEU A 79 3.47 8.09 2.47
C LEU A 79 3.62 8.31 3.97
N PHE A 80 2.62 7.93 4.73
CA PHE A 80 2.58 8.02 6.18
C PHE A 80 2.99 6.69 6.79
N VAL A 81 3.96 6.72 7.70
CA VAL A 81 4.51 5.55 8.37
C VAL A 81 4.08 5.57 9.83
N PHE A 82 3.38 4.54 10.26
CA PHE A 82 2.88 4.42 11.63
C PHE A 82 3.49 3.22 12.35
N ARG A 83 3.86 3.40 13.62
CA ARG A 83 4.14 2.29 14.53
C ARG A 83 2.81 1.75 15.05
N ILE A 84 2.65 0.43 14.98
CA ILE A 84 1.51 -0.26 15.56
C ILE A 84 1.89 -0.63 16.99
N LYS A 85 1.10 -0.16 17.94
CA LYS A 85 1.25 -0.45 19.38
C LYS A 85 -0.03 -1.08 19.90
N SER A 86 -0.01 -1.54 21.14
CA SER A 86 -1.18 -2.03 21.85
C SER A 86 -1.43 -1.21 23.12
N ALA A 87 -2.68 -0.87 23.38
CA ALA A 87 -3.14 -0.38 24.65
C ALA A 87 -4.30 -1.30 25.11
N ASP A 88 -4.08 -2.07 26.15
CA ASP A 88 -5.06 -3.03 26.70
C ASP A 88 -5.63 -4.00 25.64
N GLY A 89 -4.78 -4.45 24.72
CA GLY A 89 -5.17 -5.35 23.62
C GLY A 89 -5.82 -4.67 22.41
N VAL A 90 -5.96 -3.33 22.42
CA VAL A 90 -6.50 -2.52 21.32
C VAL A 90 -5.35 -1.95 20.48
N PRO A 91 -5.40 -2.02 19.14
CA PRO A 91 -4.35 -1.43 18.30
C PRO A 91 -4.35 0.09 18.39
N MET A 92 -3.16 0.65 18.56
CA MET A 92 -2.87 2.08 18.53
C MET A 92 -1.86 2.38 17.41
N PHE A 93 -2.01 3.53 16.77
CA PHE A 93 -1.19 3.92 15.63
C PHE A 93 -0.49 5.24 15.92
N GLU A 94 0.84 5.21 16.03
CA GLU A 94 1.69 6.38 16.29
C GLU A 94 2.40 6.77 15.01
N LEU A 95 2.18 7.99 14.53
CA LEU A 95 2.88 8.52 13.35
C LEU A 95 4.39 8.62 13.64
N ALA A 96 5.17 7.86 12.89
CA ALA A 96 6.63 7.82 13.00
C ALA A 96 7.32 8.69 11.95
N GLN A 97 6.74 8.78 10.73
CA GLN A 97 7.35 9.50 9.62
C GLN A 97 6.30 9.88 8.57
N THR A 98 6.54 10.98 7.87
CA THR A 98 5.85 11.33 6.62
C THR A 98 6.91 11.57 5.54
N VAL A 99 6.73 10.97 4.36
CA VAL A 99 7.65 11.08 3.23
C VAL A 99 6.87 11.40 1.97
N LEU A 100 7.33 12.37 1.19
CA LEU A 100 6.76 12.63 -0.13
C LEU A 100 7.20 11.51 -1.10
N ALA A 101 6.27 10.62 -1.44
CA ALA A 101 6.51 9.53 -2.38
C ALA A 101 6.36 9.99 -3.84
N ASP A 102 5.35 10.81 -4.13
CA ASP A 102 5.11 11.42 -5.45
C ASP A 102 5.71 12.84 -5.53
N GLU A 103 6.96 12.95 -5.99
CA GLU A 103 7.66 14.22 -6.13
C GLU A 103 7.02 15.20 -7.12
N PHE A 104 6.15 14.70 -7.99
CA PHE A 104 5.47 15.51 -9.00
C PHE A 104 4.13 16.07 -8.51
N HIS A 105 3.72 15.73 -7.29
CA HIS A 105 2.41 16.12 -6.74
C HIS A 105 1.29 15.92 -7.76
N SER A 106 1.26 14.73 -8.37
CA SER A 106 0.32 14.44 -9.45
C SER A 106 -1.14 14.36 -8.97
N GLY A 107 -1.36 14.08 -7.69
CA GLY A 107 -2.68 13.77 -7.14
C GLY A 107 -3.17 12.40 -7.54
N GLY A 108 -2.27 11.51 -7.96
CA GLY A 108 -2.59 10.21 -8.53
C GLY A 108 -1.82 9.03 -7.94
N SER A 109 -1.35 9.11 -6.70
CA SER A 109 -0.72 7.96 -6.04
C SER A 109 -1.73 6.82 -5.93
N ALA A 110 -1.30 5.58 -6.22
CA ALA A 110 -2.25 4.49 -6.41
C ALA A 110 -2.02 3.30 -5.46
N ASP A 111 -1.05 2.48 -5.71
CA ASP A 111 -0.87 1.20 -5.02
C ASP A 111 0.43 1.15 -4.21
N ILE A 112 0.48 0.26 -3.23
CA ILE A 112 1.62 0.12 -2.33
C ILE A 112 1.82 -1.34 -1.96
N HIS A 113 3.06 -1.82 -2.06
CA HIS A 113 3.43 -3.18 -1.65
C HIS A 113 4.81 -3.22 -1.02
N LEU A 114 4.91 -3.95 0.09
CA LEU A 114 6.17 -4.32 0.72
C LEU A 114 6.77 -5.54 0.00
N HIS A 115 8.06 -5.47 -0.30
CA HIS A 115 8.78 -6.62 -0.84
C HIS A 115 8.77 -7.79 0.16
N PRO A 116 8.66 -9.06 -0.29
CA PRO A 116 8.66 -10.22 0.62
C PRO A 116 9.86 -10.30 1.58
N SER A 117 10.99 -9.70 1.22
CA SER A 117 12.16 -9.61 2.12
C SER A 117 12.05 -8.54 3.21
N GLY A 118 10.99 -7.73 3.23
CA GLY A 118 10.85 -6.59 4.14
C GLY A 118 11.84 -5.44 3.92
N ARG A 119 12.70 -5.47 2.89
CA ARG A 119 13.77 -4.46 2.69
C ARG A 119 13.37 -3.29 1.82
N TYR A 120 12.35 -3.43 0.99
CA TYR A 120 11.93 -2.41 0.03
C TYR A 120 10.42 -2.24 0.04
N LEU A 121 9.98 -1.03 -0.15
CA LEU A 121 8.58 -0.64 -0.28
C LEU A 121 8.41 0.06 -1.63
N TYR A 122 7.41 -0.34 -2.41
CA TYR A 122 7.11 0.22 -3.72
C TYR A 122 5.76 0.92 -3.69
N THR A 123 5.68 2.06 -4.38
CA THR A 123 4.42 2.79 -4.59
C THR A 123 4.26 3.15 -6.05
N SER A 124 3.06 3.06 -6.59
CA SER A 124 2.77 3.50 -7.97
C SER A 124 2.14 4.88 -8.00
N HIS A 125 2.51 5.68 -9.01
CA HIS A 125 2.08 7.05 -9.21
C HIS A 125 1.62 7.27 -10.65
N ARG A 126 0.58 8.10 -10.85
CA ARG A 126 -0.13 8.31 -12.11
C ARG A 126 -0.29 9.80 -12.41
N LEU A 127 -0.83 10.12 -13.58
CA LEU A 127 -1.34 11.42 -14.04
C LEU A 127 -0.29 12.41 -14.56
N LYS A 128 0.86 12.55 -13.93
CA LYS A 128 1.91 13.47 -14.38
C LYS A 128 3.23 12.76 -14.68
N ASN A 129 3.50 11.73 -13.92
CA ASN A 129 4.75 10.98 -14.01
C ASN A 129 4.46 9.52 -13.65
N ASP A 130 4.04 8.76 -14.65
CA ASP A 130 3.63 7.38 -14.47
C ASP A 130 4.82 6.49 -14.12
N GLY A 131 4.76 5.83 -12.96
CA GLY A 131 5.88 5.02 -12.51
C GLY A 131 5.76 4.45 -11.11
N LEU A 132 6.85 3.81 -10.69
CA LEU A 132 7.04 3.21 -9.39
C LEU A 132 8.12 3.97 -8.62
N ALA A 133 7.78 4.51 -7.45
CA ALA A 133 8.78 4.96 -6.49
C ALA A 133 9.24 3.79 -5.63
N VAL A 134 10.53 3.76 -5.34
CA VAL A 134 11.18 2.73 -4.53
C VAL A 134 11.74 3.35 -3.27
N SER A 135 11.39 2.78 -2.13
CA SER A 135 11.92 3.16 -0.83
C SER A 135 12.60 1.99 -0.15
N ARG A 136 13.74 2.21 0.46
CA ARG A 136 14.39 1.25 1.35
C ARG A 136 13.76 1.34 2.74
N VAL A 137 13.42 0.20 3.32
CA VAL A 137 12.96 0.10 4.71
C VAL A 137 14.17 0.01 5.61
N CYS A 138 14.23 0.88 6.62
CA CYS A 138 15.26 0.90 7.66
C CYS A 138 14.97 -0.13 8.76
N ASP A 139 15.94 -0.42 9.60
CA ASP A 139 15.79 -1.41 10.68
C ASP A 139 14.69 -1.03 11.69
N ASP A 140 14.47 0.26 11.90
CA ASP A 140 13.42 0.79 12.78
C ASP A 140 12.04 0.88 12.10
N GLY A 141 11.92 0.43 10.85
CA GLY A 141 10.69 0.46 10.05
C GLY A 141 10.41 1.80 9.36
N THR A 142 11.21 2.83 9.58
CA THR A 142 11.13 4.05 8.76
C THR A 142 11.62 3.78 7.33
N ILE A 143 11.36 4.70 6.42
CA ILE A 143 11.72 4.50 5.02
C ILE A 143 12.61 5.63 4.50
N ARG A 144 13.43 5.29 3.51
CA ARG A 144 14.23 6.25 2.75
C ARG A 144 14.06 5.98 1.26
N LYS A 145 13.59 6.98 0.52
CA LYS A 145 13.47 6.92 -0.93
C LYS A 145 14.82 6.64 -1.57
N CYS A 146 14.87 5.73 -2.52
CA CYS A 146 16.10 5.31 -3.19
C CYS A 146 16.00 5.29 -4.72
N GLY A 147 14.81 5.37 -5.31
CA GLY A 147 14.70 5.42 -6.76
C GLY A 147 13.29 5.62 -7.28
N TYR A 148 13.22 5.76 -8.60
CA TYR A 148 11.99 5.86 -9.37
C TYR A 148 12.19 5.20 -10.74
N VAL A 149 11.18 4.47 -11.22
CA VAL A 149 11.21 3.83 -12.53
C VAL A 149 9.92 4.13 -13.28
N HIS A 150 10.03 4.62 -14.51
CA HIS A 150 8.87 4.88 -15.36
C HIS A 150 8.18 3.59 -15.79
N THR A 151 6.86 3.65 -15.88
CA THR A 151 5.99 2.61 -16.39
C THR A 151 5.21 3.13 -17.60
N LYS A 152 4.36 2.31 -18.17
CA LYS A 152 3.33 2.73 -19.09
C LYS A 152 2.24 3.53 -18.41
N ASP A 153 1.34 4.12 -19.21
CA ASP A 153 0.35 5.09 -18.77
C ASP A 153 -0.65 4.52 -17.75
N HIS A 154 -0.76 5.22 -16.64
CA HIS A 154 -1.71 5.00 -15.56
C HIS A 154 -1.51 3.66 -14.80
N PRO A 155 -0.34 3.45 -14.12
CA PRO A 155 -0.08 2.26 -13.30
C PRO A 155 -0.98 2.24 -12.05
N ARG A 156 -2.21 1.72 -12.22
CA ARG A 156 -3.24 1.77 -11.20
C ARG A 156 -3.06 0.75 -10.08
N SER A 157 -2.53 -0.40 -10.42
CA SER A 157 -2.24 -1.49 -9.49
C SER A 157 -1.00 -2.25 -9.93
N PHE A 158 -0.30 -2.82 -9.00
CA PHE A 158 0.81 -3.71 -9.28
C PHE A 158 0.87 -4.82 -8.25
N LEU A 159 1.66 -5.85 -8.51
CA LEU A 159 1.97 -6.88 -7.51
C LEU A 159 3.45 -7.25 -7.59
N ILE A 160 3.98 -7.75 -6.49
CA ILE A 160 5.28 -8.38 -6.42
C ILE A 160 5.08 -9.88 -6.41
N THR A 161 5.82 -10.62 -7.23
CA THR A 161 5.73 -12.10 -7.23
C THR A 161 6.15 -12.66 -5.87
N PRO A 162 5.58 -13.81 -5.42
CA PRO A 162 5.87 -14.37 -4.09
C PRO A 162 7.35 -14.68 -3.84
N ASP A 163 8.11 -14.94 -4.90
CA ASP A 163 9.56 -15.15 -4.83
C ASP A 163 10.36 -13.82 -4.72
N GLY A 164 9.68 -12.68 -4.77
CA GLY A 164 10.29 -11.35 -4.70
C GLY A 164 11.11 -10.96 -5.94
N ARG A 165 11.00 -11.67 -7.05
CA ARG A 165 11.90 -11.46 -8.22
C ARG A 165 11.33 -10.53 -9.26
N HIS A 166 10.01 -10.37 -9.32
CA HIS A 166 9.37 -9.57 -10.36
C HIS A 166 8.27 -8.68 -9.80
N ILE A 167 8.03 -7.57 -10.51
CA ILE A 167 6.86 -6.72 -10.36
C ILE A 167 6.06 -6.79 -11.64
N LEU A 168 4.74 -7.01 -11.51
CA LEU A 168 3.79 -6.93 -12.60
C LEU A 168 2.96 -5.66 -12.40
N VAL A 169 3.01 -4.74 -13.36
CA VAL A 169 2.32 -3.44 -13.29
C VAL A 169 1.15 -3.43 -14.25
N ALA A 170 -0.05 -3.22 -13.70
CA ALA A 170 -1.28 -3.07 -14.47
C ALA A 170 -1.50 -1.60 -14.85
N SER A 171 -1.20 -1.26 -16.10
CA SER A 171 -1.30 0.08 -16.68
C SER A 171 -2.65 0.27 -17.35
N LYS A 172 -3.54 1.01 -16.65
CA LYS A 172 -4.96 1.10 -17.01
C LYS A 172 -5.20 1.71 -18.38
N ASN A 173 -4.54 2.83 -18.69
CA ASN A 173 -4.78 3.56 -19.95
C ASN A 173 -4.04 2.92 -21.14
N ASP A 174 -2.92 2.25 -20.87
CA ASP A 174 -2.18 1.50 -21.88
C ASP A 174 -2.77 0.09 -22.12
N LEU A 175 -3.78 -0.32 -21.39
CA LEU A 175 -4.46 -1.62 -21.50
C LEU A 175 -3.49 -2.80 -21.43
N SER A 176 -2.50 -2.75 -20.53
CA SER A 176 -1.42 -3.72 -20.50
C SER A 176 -0.94 -4.08 -19.10
N ILE A 177 -0.22 -5.19 -19.01
CA ILE A 177 0.58 -5.55 -17.85
C ILE A 177 2.04 -5.60 -18.28
N GLU A 178 2.89 -4.79 -17.66
CA GLU A 178 4.34 -4.81 -17.80
C GLU A 178 4.98 -5.69 -16.75
N VAL A 179 6.10 -6.34 -17.11
CA VAL A 179 6.89 -7.15 -16.20
C VAL A 179 8.26 -6.51 -15.97
N PHE A 180 8.58 -6.22 -14.71
CA PHE A 180 9.88 -5.75 -14.26
C PHE A 180 10.58 -6.85 -13.47
N PHE A 181 11.89 -6.96 -13.64
CA PHE A 181 12.76 -7.75 -12.76
C PHE A 181 13.24 -6.86 -11.61
N ILE A 182 13.33 -7.38 -10.39
CA ILE A 182 13.88 -6.66 -9.24
C ILE A 182 15.34 -7.03 -9.10
N ASP A 183 16.24 -6.05 -9.23
CA ASP A 183 17.67 -6.27 -9.10
C ASP A 183 18.15 -6.40 -7.63
N GLY A 184 19.46 -6.58 -7.42
CA GLY A 184 20.06 -6.74 -6.10
C GLY A 184 19.90 -5.54 -5.17
N ASP A 185 19.71 -4.35 -5.73
CA ASP A 185 19.51 -3.09 -5.01
C ASP A 185 18.02 -2.74 -4.84
N GLY A 186 17.13 -3.65 -5.24
CA GLY A 186 15.67 -3.48 -5.14
C GLY A 186 15.06 -2.62 -6.24
N MET A 187 15.83 -2.26 -7.27
CA MET A 187 15.31 -1.43 -8.36
C MET A 187 14.59 -2.28 -9.41
N PRO A 188 13.37 -1.87 -9.82
CA PRO A 188 12.66 -2.51 -10.93
C PRO A 188 13.38 -2.21 -12.25
N VAL A 189 13.75 -3.25 -12.98
CA VAL A 189 14.39 -3.18 -14.31
C VAL A 189 13.40 -3.70 -15.35
N PRO A 190 13.06 -2.93 -16.39
CA PRO A 190 12.15 -3.37 -17.44
C PRO A 190 12.66 -4.64 -18.14
N THR A 191 11.82 -5.67 -18.24
CA THR A 191 12.17 -6.91 -18.96
C THR A 191 11.84 -6.86 -20.45
N GLY A 192 11.11 -5.85 -20.90
CA GLY A 192 10.51 -5.77 -22.22
C GLY A 192 9.30 -6.69 -22.43
N ARG A 193 8.91 -7.47 -21.43
CA ARG A 193 7.73 -8.34 -21.51
C ARG A 193 6.48 -7.56 -21.16
N ILE A 194 5.50 -7.59 -22.07
CA ILE A 194 4.22 -6.87 -21.95
C ILE A 194 3.10 -7.82 -22.38
N ALA A 195 2.04 -7.91 -21.59
CA ALA A 195 0.79 -8.55 -21.97
C ALA A 195 -0.24 -7.46 -22.31
N SER A 196 -0.76 -7.45 -23.54
CA SER A 196 -1.87 -6.58 -23.95
C SER A 196 -3.18 -7.19 -23.48
N LEU A 197 -4.06 -6.34 -22.93
CA LEU A 197 -5.39 -6.71 -22.41
C LEU A 197 -6.53 -6.05 -23.20
N SER A 198 -6.21 -5.40 -24.32
CA SER A 198 -7.21 -4.71 -25.15
C SER A 198 -8.39 -5.64 -25.52
N PRO A 199 -9.64 -5.15 -25.41
CA PRO A 199 -10.04 -3.76 -25.12
C PRO A 199 -10.21 -3.45 -23.60
N ASP A 200 -9.93 -4.38 -22.71
CA ASP A 200 -10.24 -4.27 -21.29
C ASP A 200 -9.11 -3.57 -20.50
N ALA A 201 -9.48 -2.55 -19.71
CA ALA A 201 -8.54 -1.80 -18.89
C ALA A 201 -8.31 -2.49 -17.53
N PRO A 202 -7.08 -2.90 -17.18
CA PRO A 202 -6.80 -3.50 -15.88
C PRO A 202 -6.91 -2.45 -14.77
N THR A 203 -7.70 -2.74 -13.76
CA THR A 203 -7.88 -1.86 -12.59
C THR A 203 -7.31 -2.42 -11.30
N ALA A 204 -7.10 -3.73 -11.26
CA ALA A 204 -6.48 -4.46 -10.18
C ALA A 204 -5.81 -5.73 -10.71
N ILE A 205 -4.79 -6.19 -10.01
CA ILE A 205 -4.08 -7.43 -10.31
C ILE A 205 -3.87 -8.20 -9.00
N ALA A 206 -4.06 -9.52 -9.03
CA ALA A 206 -3.88 -10.40 -7.88
C ALA A 206 -3.33 -11.75 -8.31
N ILE A 207 -2.64 -12.44 -7.40
CA ILE A 207 -2.22 -13.85 -7.58
C ILE A 207 -3.22 -14.74 -6.86
N CYS A 208 -3.80 -15.68 -7.59
CA CYS A 208 -4.56 -16.78 -6.99
C CYS A 208 -3.57 -17.82 -6.40
N LYS A 209 -3.80 -18.21 -5.15
CA LYS A 209 -3.06 -19.28 -4.47
C LYS A 209 -3.75 -20.61 -4.71
#